data_b80d0a3c0638a8de105ed567004c946c
#
_entry.id   b80d0a3c0638a8de105ed567004c946c
#
_cell.length_a   1.000
_cell.length_b   1.000
_cell.length_c   1.000
_cell.angle_alpha   90.00
_cell.angle_beta   90.00
_cell.angle_gamma   90.00
#
_symmetry.space_group_name_H-M   'P 1'
#
loop_
_entity.id
_entity.type
_entity.pdbx_description
1 polymer ?
#
loop_
_entity_poly.entity_id
_entity_poly.type
_entity_poly.pdbx_seq_one_letter_code
_entity_poly.pdbx_strand_id
1 'polypeptide(L)'
;MLKKTSVFALAMLFIFTSFTGCLGSDDDDDTTSTSYSEDLIIAYEVKDDYENPDENPQIMADYLTNELEMNVKLYPITSEGSIIEALRFGNAHIAFMDGAAAWVGWKQYGLDAMAADQKSDGRTHYDAHAVVLKDSEMAAAYLDDDAATDPFSLLAGKTSCHTGWLKSAGMLLPMGYLIGNG
;
A
#
# COMPACT_ATOMS: atom_id res chain seq x y z
N MET A 1 -24.77 -20.21 -49.06
CA MET A 1 -23.57 -19.38 -49.23
C MET A 1 -23.93 -17.92 -48.98
N LEU A 2 -23.86 -17.41 -47.77
CA LEU A 2 -24.12 -16.01 -47.42
C LEU A 2 -22.79 -15.30 -47.18
N LYS A 3 -22.66 -14.15 -47.85
CA LYS A 3 -21.46 -13.34 -47.99
C LYS A 3 -20.94 -12.80 -46.67
N LYS A 4 -19.74 -13.20 -46.27
CA LYS A 4 -18.98 -12.70 -45.11
C LYS A 4 -18.22 -11.39 -45.31
N THR A 5 -18.67 -10.53 -46.22
CA THR A 5 -17.94 -9.30 -46.62
C THR A 5 -18.52 -7.99 -46.11
N SER A 6 -19.60 -8.01 -45.28
CA SER A 6 -20.28 -6.77 -44.89
C SER A 6 -20.00 -6.32 -43.43
N VAL A 7 -19.29 -7.11 -42.64
CA VAL A 7 -19.04 -6.78 -41.22
C VAL A 7 -17.73 -6.01 -41.03
N PHE A 8 -16.77 -6.18 -41.95
CA PHE A 8 -15.48 -5.48 -41.88
C PHE A 8 -15.50 -4.02 -42.32
N ALA A 9 -16.50 -3.62 -43.09
CA ALA A 9 -16.62 -2.24 -43.58
C ALA A 9 -17.21 -1.26 -42.54
N LEU A 10 -17.93 -1.78 -41.53
CA LEU A 10 -18.51 -0.93 -40.48
C LEU A 10 -17.57 -0.64 -39.32
N ALA A 11 -16.53 -1.45 -39.13
CA ALA A 11 -15.57 -1.27 -38.05
C ALA A 11 -14.46 -0.23 -38.36
N MET A 12 -14.31 0.15 -39.64
CA MET A 12 -13.29 1.14 -40.08
C MET A 12 -13.77 2.58 -40.05
N LEU A 13 -15.07 2.83 -39.79
CA LEU A 13 -15.64 4.20 -39.86
C LEU A 13 -15.57 4.97 -38.53
N PHE A 14 -15.13 4.34 -37.44
CA PHE A 14 -15.05 4.98 -36.11
C PHE A 14 -13.66 5.48 -35.68
N ILE A 15 -12.64 5.36 -36.54
CA ILE A 15 -11.24 5.70 -36.16
C ILE A 15 -10.81 7.11 -36.64
N PHE A 16 -11.64 7.87 -37.38
CA PHE A 16 -11.19 9.13 -38.00
C PHE A 16 -11.84 10.42 -37.50
N THR A 17 -12.37 10.47 -36.27
CA THR A 17 -12.95 11.74 -35.77
C THR A 17 -12.38 12.17 -34.41
N SER A 18 -11.05 12.27 -34.29
CA SER A 18 -10.45 12.94 -33.11
C SER A 18 -9.05 13.50 -33.40
N PHE A 19 -8.92 14.31 -34.48
CA PHE A 19 -7.76 15.17 -34.64
C PHE A 19 -8.23 16.51 -35.20
N THR A 20 -8.84 17.34 -34.35
CA THR A 20 -8.87 18.77 -34.57
C THR A 20 -7.89 19.40 -33.60
N GLY A 21 -6.62 19.47 -33.98
CA GLY A 21 -5.63 20.29 -33.33
C GLY A 21 -5.97 21.76 -33.55
N CYS A 22 -6.12 22.51 -32.50
CA CYS A 22 -6.07 23.97 -32.55
C CYS A 22 -4.62 24.41 -32.81
N LEU A 23 -4.35 24.88 -34.02
CA LEU A 23 -3.24 25.78 -34.31
C LEU A 23 -3.76 27.20 -33.99
N GLY A 24 -3.37 27.73 -32.86
CA GLY A 24 -3.54 29.14 -32.50
C GLY A 24 -2.16 29.76 -32.32
N SER A 25 -1.91 30.77 -33.13
CA SER A 25 -0.70 31.58 -33.19
C SER A 25 -0.66 32.62 -32.06
N ASP A 26 0.54 32.77 -31.51
CA ASP A 26 1.29 33.94 -31.03
C ASP A 26 0.60 35.12 -30.31
N ASP A 27 1.35 35.51 -29.29
CA ASP A 27 1.43 36.82 -28.61
C ASP A 27 0.30 37.13 -27.62
N ASP A 28 0.61 36.89 -26.32
CA ASP A 28 0.71 37.97 -25.34
C ASP A 28 1.28 37.42 -24.03
N ASP A 29 2.36 38.05 -23.61
CA ASP A 29 3.06 37.94 -22.34
C ASP A 29 2.11 38.35 -21.21
N ASP A 30 1.35 37.41 -20.67
CA ASP A 30 0.66 37.54 -19.39
C ASP A 30 1.09 36.42 -18.48
N THR A 31 2.14 36.70 -17.68
CA THR A 31 2.58 35.88 -16.57
C THR A 31 1.49 35.81 -15.51
N THR A 32 0.38 35.20 -15.87
CA THR A 32 -0.55 34.67 -14.89
C THR A 32 0.07 33.38 -14.38
N SER A 33 0.81 33.47 -13.29
CA SER A 33 1.15 32.30 -12.47
C SER A 33 -0.17 31.69 -12.01
N THR A 34 -0.74 30.81 -12.81
CA THR A 34 -1.73 29.86 -12.33
C THR A 34 -0.98 28.99 -11.33
N SER A 35 -1.01 29.38 -10.07
CA SER A 35 -0.70 28.48 -8.98
C SER A 35 -1.73 27.35 -9.06
N TYR A 36 -1.39 26.29 -9.75
CA TYR A 36 -2.05 25.02 -9.53
C TYR A 36 -1.68 24.62 -8.10
N SER A 37 -2.52 25.03 -7.17
CA SER A 37 -2.54 24.45 -5.84
C SER A 37 -3.14 23.05 -6.04
N GLU A 38 -2.34 22.13 -6.57
CA GLU A 38 -2.72 20.73 -6.57
C GLU A 38 -2.79 20.30 -5.10
N ASP A 39 -3.95 19.81 -4.70
CA ASP A 39 -4.11 19.24 -3.37
C ASP A 39 -3.11 18.09 -3.21
N LEU A 40 -2.39 18.03 -2.10
CA LEU A 40 -1.62 16.85 -1.73
C LEU A 40 -2.58 15.80 -1.17
N ILE A 41 -2.68 14.65 -1.83
CA ILE A 41 -3.58 13.58 -1.42
C ILE A 41 -2.77 12.47 -0.76
N ILE A 42 -3.11 12.12 0.48
CA ILE A 42 -2.45 11.10 1.27
C ILE A 42 -3.40 9.92 1.51
N ALA A 43 -3.05 8.74 0.99
CA ALA A 43 -3.79 7.51 1.26
C ALA A 43 -3.34 6.88 2.58
N TYR A 44 -4.31 6.38 3.34
CA TYR A 44 -4.09 5.70 4.61
C TYR A 44 -5.12 4.60 4.84
N GLU A 45 -4.73 3.54 5.55
CA GLU A 45 -5.66 2.48 5.95
C GLU A 45 -6.54 2.97 7.11
N VAL A 46 -7.86 2.92 6.91
CA VAL A 46 -8.82 3.28 7.96
C VAL A 46 -8.79 2.22 9.05
N LYS A 47 -8.66 2.65 10.29
CA LYS A 47 -8.87 1.84 11.48
C LYS A 47 -10.24 2.18 12.08
N ASP A 48 -10.93 1.18 12.55
CA ASP A 48 -12.29 1.36 13.14
C ASP A 48 -12.28 2.21 14.40
N ASP A 49 -11.14 2.25 15.11
CA ASP A 49 -10.96 3.05 16.32
C ASP A 49 -9.51 3.54 16.42
N TYR A 50 -9.33 4.83 16.68
CA TYR A 50 -8.05 5.43 17.04
C TYR A 50 -8.04 5.64 18.55
N GLU A 51 -7.51 4.67 19.29
CA GLU A 51 -7.40 4.73 20.76
C GLU A 51 -6.61 5.96 21.23
N ASN A 52 -5.63 6.37 20.42
CA ASN A 52 -4.84 7.55 20.68
C ASN A 52 -5.20 8.65 19.66
N PRO A 53 -5.67 9.85 20.13
CA PRO A 53 -5.93 10.97 19.24
C PRO A 53 -4.74 11.36 18.38
N ASP A 54 -3.50 11.20 18.88
CA ASP A 54 -2.27 11.55 18.15
C ASP A 54 -2.00 10.61 16.95
N GLU A 55 -2.66 9.47 16.89
CA GLU A 55 -2.62 8.55 15.74
C GLU A 55 -3.64 8.91 14.65
N ASN A 56 -4.47 9.93 14.86
CA ASN A 56 -5.45 10.35 13.87
C ASN A 56 -4.75 10.99 12.67
N PRO A 57 -4.91 10.42 11.46
CA PRO A 57 -4.26 10.95 10.25
C PRO A 57 -4.63 12.41 9.94
N GLN A 58 -5.77 12.90 10.43
CA GLN A 58 -6.18 14.29 10.24
C GLN A 58 -5.22 15.28 10.90
N ILE A 59 -4.68 14.96 12.08
CA ILE A 59 -3.70 15.82 12.77
C ILE A 59 -2.46 16.03 11.88
N MET A 60 -1.97 14.96 11.26
CA MET A 60 -0.85 15.05 10.34
C MET A 60 -1.20 15.83 9.07
N ALA A 61 -2.39 15.60 8.50
CA ALA A 61 -2.84 16.36 7.33
C ALA A 61 -2.94 17.86 7.62
N ASP A 62 -3.48 18.23 8.78
CA ASP A 62 -3.58 19.63 9.22
C ASP A 62 -2.19 20.24 9.44
N TYR A 63 -1.27 19.50 10.06
CA TYR A 63 0.12 19.92 10.23
C TYR A 63 0.81 20.16 8.88
N LEU A 64 0.71 19.20 7.95
CA LEU A 64 1.30 19.33 6.63
C LEU A 64 0.67 20.45 5.81
N THR A 65 -0.63 20.70 5.95
CA THR A 65 -1.31 21.84 5.32
C THR A 65 -0.68 23.16 5.74
N ASN A 66 -0.37 23.31 7.03
CA ASN A 66 0.24 24.52 7.56
C ASN A 66 1.72 24.66 7.16
N GLU A 67 2.49 23.57 7.22
CA GLU A 67 3.93 23.60 6.92
C GLU A 67 4.24 23.78 5.43
N LEU A 68 3.41 23.18 4.57
CA LEU A 68 3.63 23.18 3.12
C LEU A 68 2.89 24.31 2.40
N GLU A 69 2.03 25.06 3.12
CA GLU A 69 1.16 26.10 2.57
C GLU A 69 0.31 25.59 1.38
N MET A 70 -0.05 24.28 1.41
CA MET A 70 -0.87 23.63 0.39
C MET A 70 -1.97 22.79 1.03
N ASN A 71 -3.09 22.62 0.34
CA ASN A 71 -4.20 21.85 0.87
C ASN A 71 -3.88 20.35 0.88
N VAL A 72 -3.91 19.71 2.05
CA VAL A 72 -3.68 18.29 2.23
C VAL A 72 -4.99 17.56 2.47
N LYS A 73 -5.29 16.58 1.62
CA LYS A 73 -6.49 15.76 1.68
C LYS A 73 -6.16 14.32 2.05
N LEU A 74 -7.02 13.72 2.83
CA LEU A 74 -6.93 12.31 3.16
C LEU A 74 -7.76 11.46 2.19
N TYR A 75 -7.19 10.34 1.75
CA TYR A 75 -7.86 9.33 0.92
C TYR A 75 -7.97 8.03 1.73
N PRO A 76 -9.13 7.76 2.37
CA PRO A 76 -9.29 6.58 3.20
C PRO A 76 -9.41 5.32 2.36
N ILE A 77 -8.75 4.26 2.77
CA ILE A 77 -8.78 2.96 2.12
C ILE A 77 -8.95 1.84 3.16
N THR A 78 -9.34 0.68 2.70
CA THR A 78 -9.68 -0.46 3.57
C THR A 78 -8.75 -1.65 3.42
N SER A 79 -7.76 -1.59 2.53
CA SER A 79 -6.81 -2.69 2.32
C SER A 79 -5.49 -2.22 1.75
N GLU A 80 -4.41 -2.92 2.06
CA GLU A 80 -3.07 -2.67 1.54
C GLU A 80 -2.99 -2.72 0.00
N GLY A 81 -3.79 -3.58 -0.64
CA GLY A 81 -3.87 -3.62 -2.10
C GLY A 81 -4.46 -2.34 -2.67
N SER A 82 -5.48 -1.80 -2.04
CA SER A 82 -6.11 -0.54 -2.47
C SER A 82 -5.20 0.66 -2.33
N ILE A 83 -4.25 0.66 -1.36
CA ILE A 83 -3.22 1.71 -1.24
C ILE A 83 -2.34 1.73 -2.49
N ILE A 84 -1.83 0.57 -2.89
CA ILE A 84 -0.98 0.45 -4.08
C ILE A 84 -1.72 0.96 -5.32
N GLU A 85 -2.99 0.59 -5.47
CA GLU A 85 -3.82 1.04 -6.59
C GLU A 85 -4.08 2.55 -6.54
N ALA A 86 -4.33 3.12 -5.36
CA ALA A 86 -4.54 4.56 -5.22
C ALA A 86 -3.32 5.35 -5.74
N LEU A 87 -2.10 4.93 -5.39
CA LEU A 87 -0.86 5.55 -5.90
C LEU A 87 -0.68 5.33 -7.40
N ARG A 88 -0.87 4.11 -7.88
CA ARG A 88 -0.68 3.77 -9.31
C ARG A 88 -1.59 4.54 -10.26
N PHE A 89 -2.83 4.78 -9.84
CA PHE A 89 -3.84 5.47 -10.64
C PHE A 89 -3.92 6.97 -10.38
N GLY A 90 -3.02 7.51 -9.54
CA GLY A 90 -2.97 8.94 -9.23
C GLY A 90 -4.12 9.44 -8.36
N ASN A 91 -4.84 8.53 -7.67
CA ASN A 91 -5.87 8.88 -6.70
C ASN A 91 -5.26 9.37 -5.38
N ALA A 92 -3.98 9.06 -5.15
CA ALA A 92 -3.18 9.59 -4.05
C ALA A 92 -1.74 9.82 -4.52
N HIS A 93 -1.05 10.76 -3.86
CA HIS A 93 0.33 11.13 -4.16
C HIS A 93 1.31 10.48 -3.19
N ILE A 94 0.89 10.31 -1.95
CA ILE A 94 1.65 9.68 -0.87
C ILE A 94 0.75 8.65 -0.18
N ALA A 95 1.36 7.59 0.36
CA ALA A 95 0.64 6.62 1.18
C ALA A 95 1.49 6.14 2.34
N PHE A 96 0.82 5.86 3.47
CA PHE A 96 1.37 5.11 4.58
C PHE A 96 0.97 3.66 4.44
N MET A 97 1.95 2.77 4.37
CA MET A 97 1.71 1.35 4.18
C MET A 97 2.73 0.52 4.95
N ASP A 98 2.37 -0.72 5.18
CA ASP A 98 3.25 -1.67 5.83
C ASP A 98 4.39 -2.11 4.88
N GLY A 99 5.47 -2.63 5.44
CA GLY A 99 6.68 -2.94 4.68
C GLY A 99 6.47 -3.93 3.54
N ALA A 100 5.53 -4.86 3.67
CA ALA A 100 5.21 -5.83 2.61
C ALA A 100 4.52 -5.16 1.42
N ALA A 101 3.53 -4.31 1.68
CA ALA A 101 2.86 -3.53 0.64
C ALA A 101 3.83 -2.55 -0.03
N ALA A 102 4.68 -1.89 0.75
CA ALA A 102 5.72 -1.00 0.23
C ALA A 102 6.70 -1.75 -0.69
N TRP A 103 7.14 -2.97 -0.28
CA TRP A 103 8.01 -3.80 -1.10
C TRP A 103 7.36 -4.22 -2.41
N VAL A 104 6.09 -4.63 -2.39
CA VAL A 104 5.34 -4.98 -3.61
C VAL A 104 5.18 -3.74 -4.51
N GLY A 105 4.81 -2.61 -3.94
CA GLY A 105 4.67 -1.33 -4.65
C GLY A 105 5.96 -0.93 -5.35
N TRP A 106 7.09 -0.97 -4.63
CA TRP A 106 8.40 -0.69 -5.19
C TRP A 106 8.80 -1.69 -6.28
N LYS A 107 8.70 -3.01 -5.98
CA LYS A 107 9.24 -4.05 -6.86
C LYS A 107 8.45 -4.24 -8.15
N GLN A 108 7.12 -4.14 -8.07
CA GLN A 108 6.24 -4.44 -9.20
C GLN A 108 5.76 -3.19 -9.93
N TYR A 109 5.68 -2.06 -9.26
CA TYR A 109 5.03 -0.87 -9.79
C TYR A 109 5.89 0.38 -9.79
N GLY A 110 7.15 0.29 -9.34
CA GLY A 110 8.08 1.40 -9.35
C GLY A 110 7.73 2.54 -8.38
N LEU A 111 7.02 2.22 -7.30
CA LEU A 111 6.78 3.19 -6.23
C LEU A 111 8.06 3.40 -5.41
N ASP A 112 8.30 4.62 -4.96
CA ASP A 112 9.46 4.96 -4.14
C ASP A 112 9.12 5.06 -2.65
N ALA A 113 9.96 4.49 -1.80
CA ALA A 113 9.87 4.67 -0.35
C ALA A 113 10.61 5.95 0.03
N MET A 114 9.88 6.98 0.46
CA MET A 114 10.43 8.30 0.82
C MET A 114 10.96 8.35 2.24
N ALA A 115 10.26 7.71 3.17
CA ALA A 115 10.53 7.75 4.59
C ALA A 115 10.03 6.49 5.28
N ALA A 116 10.58 6.19 6.45
CA ALA A 116 10.07 5.18 7.36
C ALA A 116 9.64 5.85 8.66
N ASP A 117 8.48 5.44 9.18
CA ASP A 117 8.02 5.86 10.49
C ASP A 117 9.00 5.44 11.57
N GLN A 118 9.37 6.36 12.44
CA GLN A 118 10.26 6.11 13.56
C GLN A 118 9.48 6.12 14.87
N LYS A 119 9.57 5.03 15.60
CA LYS A 119 8.99 4.92 16.94
C LYS A 119 9.72 5.81 17.94
N SER A 120 9.07 6.10 19.05
CA SER A 120 9.64 6.92 20.14
C SER A 120 10.96 6.37 20.73
N ASP A 121 11.21 5.08 20.59
CA ASP A 121 12.46 4.41 21.00
C ASP A 121 13.56 4.42 19.91
N GLY A 122 13.31 5.07 18.79
CA GLY A 122 14.23 5.21 17.66
C GLY A 122 14.19 4.07 16.65
N ARG A 123 13.39 3.02 16.87
CA ARG A 123 13.26 1.91 15.91
C ARG A 123 12.39 2.30 14.72
N THR A 124 12.76 1.80 13.55
CA THR A 124 11.98 1.89 12.29
C THR A 124 11.39 0.53 11.88
N HIS A 125 11.35 -0.42 12.80
CA HIS A 125 10.86 -1.78 12.58
C HIS A 125 10.05 -2.27 13.79
N TYR A 126 9.33 -3.35 13.60
CA TYR A 126 8.67 -4.14 14.64
C TYR A 126 8.87 -5.63 14.34
N ASP A 127 8.65 -6.46 15.35
CA ASP A 127 8.93 -7.89 15.26
C ASP A 127 7.67 -8.68 14.86
N ALA A 128 7.87 -9.79 14.16
CA ALA A 128 6.84 -10.79 13.96
C ALA A 128 6.87 -11.78 15.15
N HIS A 129 5.70 -12.07 15.71
CA HIS A 129 5.57 -13.00 16.81
C HIS A 129 4.63 -14.14 16.46
N ALA A 130 5.05 -15.38 16.73
CA ALA A 130 4.16 -16.54 16.75
C ALA A 130 3.54 -16.66 18.15
N VAL A 131 2.23 -16.74 18.22
CA VAL A 131 1.48 -16.86 19.48
C VAL A 131 0.81 -18.22 19.55
N VAL A 132 1.02 -18.94 20.65
CA VAL A 132 0.43 -20.25 20.91
C VAL A 132 -0.24 -20.28 22.28
N LEU A 133 -1.10 -21.29 22.51
CA LEU A 133 -1.71 -21.48 23.83
C LEU A 133 -0.60 -21.78 24.87
N LYS A 134 -0.75 -21.17 26.05
CA LYS A 134 0.22 -21.28 27.15
C LYS A 134 0.51 -22.72 27.56
N ASP A 135 -0.51 -23.58 27.49
CA ASP A 135 -0.41 -24.97 27.91
C ASP A 135 -0.16 -25.94 26.73
N SER A 136 0.29 -25.42 25.60
CA SER A 136 0.61 -26.23 24.42
C SER A 136 2.00 -26.85 24.53
N GLU A 137 2.22 -27.96 23.80
CA GLU A 137 3.54 -28.57 23.65
C GLU A 137 4.57 -27.61 23.04
N MET A 138 4.13 -26.69 22.14
CA MET A 138 5.00 -25.68 21.55
C MET A 138 5.46 -24.64 22.58
N ALA A 139 4.56 -24.24 23.49
CA ALA A 139 4.94 -23.35 24.59
C ALA A 139 5.92 -24.00 25.54
N ALA A 140 5.72 -25.29 25.85
CA ALA A 140 6.63 -26.08 26.67
C ALA A 140 8.03 -26.19 26.02
N ALA A 141 8.09 -26.52 24.72
CA ALA A 141 9.33 -26.61 23.97
C ALA A 141 10.07 -25.27 23.83
N TYR A 142 9.36 -24.15 23.78
CA TYR A 142 9.98 -22.83 23.78
C TYR A 142 10.59 -22.46 25.14
N LEU A 143 9.99 -22.94 26.23
CA LEU A 143 10.39 -22.60 27.60
C LEU A 143 11.42 -23.57 28.19
N ASP A 144 11.68 -24.71 27.57
CA ASP A 144 12.66 -25.70 28.09
C ASP A 144 14.11 -25.27 27.87
N ASP A 145 14.34 -24.21 27.05
CA ASP A 145 15.65 -23.65 26.71
C ASP A 145 16.66 -24.71 26.16
N ASP A 146 16.13 -25.81 25.60
CA ASP A 146 16.94 -26.83 24.94
C ASP A 146 17.11 -26.51 23.46
N ALA A 147 18.33 -26.18 23.05
CA ALA A 147 18.65 -25.87 21.66
C ALA A 147 18.41 -27.04 20.70
N ALA A 148 18.22 -28.27 21.19
CA ALA A 148 17.84 -29.41 20.38
C ALA A 148 16.32 -29.47 20.08
N THR A 149 15.51 -28.73 20.83
CA THR A 149 14.05 -28.68 20.68
C THR A 149 13.66 -27.43 19.91
N ASP A 150 13.33 -27.58 18.63
CA ASP A 150 12.76 -26.48 17.85
C ASP A 150 11.22 -26.45 17.99
N PRO A 151 10.64 -25.46 18.69
CA PRO A 151 9.20 -25.36 18.86
C PRO A 151 8.45 -25.21 17.51
N PHE A 152 9.08 -24.70 16.48
CA PHE A 152 8.47 -24.58 15.15
C PHE A 152 8.28 -25.92 14.45
N SER A 153 9.12 -26.92 14.76
CA SER A 153 8.94 -28.30 14.23
C SER A 153 7.62 -28.92 14.66
N LEU A 154 7.06 -28.49 15.81
CA LEU A 154 5.78 -28.95 16.34
C LEU A 154 4.56 -28.34 15.65
N LEU A 155 4.76 -27.41 14.74
CA LEU A 155 3.69 -26.79 13.94
C LEU A 155 3.23 -27.68 12.78
N ALA A 156 4.00 -28.71 12.42
CA ALA A 156 3.66 -29.63 11.33
C ALA A 156 2.25 -30.23 11.53
N GLY A 157 1.38 -30.08 10.54
CA GLY A 157 -0.01 -30.56 10.59
C GLY A 157 -0.95 -29.75 11.49
N LYS A 158 -0.51 -28.64 12.05
CA LYS A 158 -1.37 -27.73 12.82
C LYS A 158 -1.98 -26.66 11.92
N THR A 159 -3.05 -26.03 12.40
CA THR A 159 -3.70 -24.90 11.73
C THR A 159 -3.09 -23.60 12.24
N SER A 160 -2.68 -22.72 11.32
CA SER A 160 -2.18 -21.39 11.64
C SER A 160 -3.20 -20.31 11.25
N CYS A 161 -3.27 -19.24 12.05
CA CYS A 161 -4.07 -18.06 11.77
C CYS A 161 -3.15 -16.89 11.40
N HIS A 162 -3.56 -16.14 10.37
CA HIS A 162 -2.80 -15.01 9.85
C HIS A 162 -3.67 -13.77 9.74
N THR A 163 -3.08 -12.60 9.84
CA THR A 163 -3.81 -11.32 9.90
C THR A 163 -4.19 -10.75 8.54
N GLY A 164 -3.66 -11.31 7.45
CA GLY A 164 -3.97 -10.88 6.07
C GLY A 164 -2.79 -11.04 5.11
N TRP A 165 -3.09 -11.08 3.81
CA TRP A 165 -2.14 -11.47 2.76
C TRP A 165 -0.90 -10.57 2.62
N LEU A 166 -1.07 -9.26 2.76
CA LEU A 166 0.03 -8.29 2.63
C LEU A 166 0.56 -7.80 3.99
N LYS A 167 0.12 -8.39 5.09
CA LYS A 167 0.63 -8.04 6.41
C LYS A 167 2.00 -8.68 6.65
N SER A 168 3.01 -7.84 6.84
CA SER A 168 4.42 -8.27 6.99
C SER A 168 4.59 -9.25 8.15
N ALA A 169 4.27 -8.83 9.38
CA ALA A 169 4.52 -9.62 10.58
C ALA A 169 3.49 -10.75 10.77
N GLY A 170 2.24 -10.55 10.31
CA GLY A 170 1.17 -11.51 10.52
C GLY A 170 1.05 -12.59 9.45
N MET A 171 1.72 -12.44 8.31
CA MET A 171 1.64 -13.40 7.20
C MET A 171 2.98 -13.65 6.52
N LEU A 172 3.58 -12.63 5.91
CA LEU A 172 4.70 -12.87 4.98
C LEU A 172 5.98 -13.32 5.67
N LEU A 173 6.34 -12.70 6.80
CA LEU A 173 7.52 -13.11 7.56
C LEU A 173 7.35 -14.50 8.19
N PRO A 174 6.25 -14.82 8.89
CA PRO A 174 6.02 -16.16 9.41
C PRO A 174 6.00 -17.24 8.31
N MET A 175 5.31 -17.00 7.21
CA MET A 175 5.28 -17.94 6.08
C MET A 175 6.64 -18.11 5.42
N GLY A 176 7.38 -17.02 5.23
CA GLY A 176 8.74 -17.07 4.70
C GLY A 176 9.68 -17.87 5.60
N TYR A 177 9.57 -17.69 6.91
CA TYR A 177 10.32 -18.46 7.89
C TYR A 177 10.01 -19.98 7.82
N LEU A 178 8.71 -20.32 7.84
CA LEU A 178 8.27 -21.74 7.78
C LEU A 178 8.69 -22.42 6.47
N ILE A 179 8.56 -21.74 5.33
CA ILE A 179 8.97 -22.28 4.03
C ILE A 179 10.50 -22.46 3.95
N GLY A 180 11.24 -21.52 4.50
CA GLY A 180 12.71 -21.54 4.46
C GLY A 180 13.35 -22.58 5.37
N ASN A 181 12.65 -23.03 6.40
CA ASN A 181 13.18 -23.99 7.39
C ASN A 181 12.56 -25.39 7.30
N GLY A 182 11.73 -25.67 6.29
CA GLY A 182 11.17 -27.02 6.04
C GLY A 182 9.74 -27.18 6.38
#